data_0e7cb65e1c2b45d8b9c880825db6b831
#
_entry.id   0e7cb65e1c2b45d8b9c880825db6b831
#
_cell.length_a   1.000
_cell.length_b   1.000
_cell.length_c   1.000
_cell.angle_alpha   90.00
_cell.angle_beta   90.00
_cell.angle_gamma   90.00
#
_symmetry.space_group_name_H-M   'P 1'
#
loop_
_entity.id
_entity.type
_entity.pdbx_description
1 polymer ?
#
loop_
_entity_poly.entity_id
_entity_poly.type
_entity_poly.pdbx_seq_one_letter_code
_entity_poly.pdbx_strand_id
1 'polypeptide(L)'
;MRNGVIFILLMLPMLANGQEERKHIREGFKAYMDDQYDDAEIAFRKAEDANHESYIARYNTSAALYQQKQMEESAKRFQELLSETNDPQEESKLLHNLGNVMLEGEQYKEAADLFKRSLKLDPGDDD
;
A
#
# COMPACT_ATOMS: atom_id res chain seq x y z
N MET A 1 -33.81 -4.81 -25.18
CA MET A 1 -34.08 -5.46 -23.89
C MET A 1 -33.09 -6.59 -23.52
N ARG A 2 -32.69 -7.46 -24.46
CA ARG A 2 -31.71 -8.52 -24.16
C ARG A 2 -30.29 -8.01 -23.81
N ASN A 3 -29.87 -6.88 -24.34
CA ASN A 3 -28.54 -6.32 -24.11
C ASN A 3 -28.37 -5.69 -22.71
N GLY A 4 -29.46 -5.23 -22.08
CA GLY A 4 -29.42 -4.64 -20.74
C GLY A 4 -29.22 -5.67 -19.63
N VAL A 5 -29.79 -6.88 -19.80
CA VAL A 5 -29.64 -7.96 -18.80
C VAL A 5 -28.22 -8.52 -18.77
N ILE A 6 -27.57 -8.64 -19.95
CA ILE A 6 -26.18 -9.10 -20.07
C ILE A 6 -25.22 -8.08 -19.42
N PHE A 7 -25.49 -6.78 -19.58
CA PHE A 7 -24.67 -5.71 -19.00
C PHE A 7 -24.73 -5.72 -17.46
N ILE A 8 -25.92 -5.93 -16.89
CA ILE A 8 -26.11 -6.02 -15.43
C ILE A 8 -25.39 -7.25 -14.86
N LEU A 9 -25.43 -8.39 -15.54
CA LEU A 9 -24.74 -9.62 -15.12
C LEU A 9 -23.21 -9.50 -15.13
N LEU A 10 -22.65 -8.72 -16.06
CA LEU A 10 -21.21 -8.47 -16.12
C LEU A 10 -20.72 -7.48 -15.07
N MET A 11 -21.59 -6.58 -14.61
CA MET A 11 -21.24 -5.59 -13.57
C MET A 11 -21.33 -6.13 -12.15
N LEU A 12 -22.15 -7.15 -11.90
CA LEU A 12 -22.32 -7.74 -10.58
C LEU A 12 -21.02 -8.27 -9.95
N PRO A 13 -20.16 -9.03 -10.64
CA PRO A 13 -18.90 -9.48 -10.06
C PRO A 13 -17.92 -8.31 -9.78
N MET A 14 -17.92 -7.27 -10.59
CA MET A 14 -17.08 -6.08 -10.34
C MET A 14 -17.52 -5.33 -9.09
N LEU A 15 -18.82 -5.18 -8.86
CA LEU A 15 -19.36 -4.57 -7.65
C LEU A 15 -19.09 -5.43 -6.41
N ALA A 16 -19.22 -6.76 -6.52
CA ALA A 16 -18.93 -7.69 -5.45
C ALA A 16 -17.44 -7.63 -5.06
N ASN A 17 -16.52 -7.61 -6.02
CA ASN A 17 -15.09 -7.51 -5.77
C ASN A 17 -14.73 -6.17 -5.11
N GLY A 18 -15.35 -5.07 -5.52
CA GLY A 18 -15.15 -3.76 -4.90
C GLY A 18 -15.66 -3.71 -3.46
N GLN A 19 -16.75 -4.41 -3.13
CA GLN A 19 -17.27 -4.53 -1.77
C GLN A 19 -16.35 -5.38 -0.89
N GLU A 20 -15.84 -6.50 -1.40
CA GLU A 20 -14.88 -7.36 -0.71
C GLU A 20 -13.56 -6.61 -0.45
N GLU A 21 -13.04 -5.90 -1.43
CA GLU A 21 -11.85 -5.05 -1.27
C GLU A 21 -12.03 -4.08 -0.12
N ARG A 22 -13.09 -3.29 -0.13
CA ARG A 22 -13.35 -2.27 0.91
C ARG A 22 -13.54 -2.88 2.29
N LYS A 23 -14.22 -4.03 2.39
CA LYS A 23 -14.40 -4.77 3.63
C LYS A 23 -13.05 -5.16 4.24
N HIS A 24 -12.18 -5.76 3.45
CA HIS A 24 -10.88 -6.22 3.91
C HIS A 24 -9.92 -5.06 4.20
N ILE A 25 -10.01 -3.96 3.47
CA ILE A 25 -9.27 -2.73 3.80
C ILE A 25 -9.67 -2.22 5.18
N ARG A 26 -10.96 -2.15 5.49
CA ARG A 26 -11.43 -1.71 6.83
C ARG A 26 -10.97 -2.65 7.94
N GLU A 27 -11.05 -3.96 7.71
CA GLU A 27 -10.54 -4.98 8.65
C GLU A 27 -9.04 -4.80 8.89
N GLY A 28 -8.27 -4.57 7.82
CA GLY A 28 -6.84 -4.32 7.89
C GLY A 28 -6.48 -3.08 8.69
N PHE A 29 -7.16 -1.96 8.46
CA PHE A 29 -6.94 -0.73 9.21
C PHE A 29 -7.28 -0.90 10.70
N LYS A 30 -8.37 -1.59 11.00
CA LYS A 30 -8.75 -1.88 12.39
C LYS A 30 -7.67 -2.68 13.10
N ALA A 31 -7.20 -3.75 12.50
CA ALA A 31 -6.12 -4.57 13.05
C ALA A 31 -4.82 -3.77 13.19
N TYR A 32 -4.47 -2.96 12.20
CA TYR A 32 -3.28 -2.10 12.22
C TYR A 32 -3.33 -1.09 13.39
N MET A 33 -4.47 -0.44 13.59
CA MET A 33 -4.67 0.51 14.70
C MET A 33 -4.62 -0.15 16.07
N ASP A 34 -4.94 -1.44 16.15
CA ASP A 34 -4.84 -2.25 17.37
C ASP A 34 -3.46 -2.92 17.54
N ASP A 35 -2.46 -2.50 16.74
CA ASP A 35 -1.10 -3.05 16.72
C ASP A 35 -1.04 -4.56 16.40
N GLN A 36 -2.08 -5.10 15.76
CA GLN A 36 -2.17 -6.49 15.29
C GLN A 36 -1.71 -6.55 13.83
N TYR A 37 -0.41 -6.38 13.61
CA TYR A 37 0.16 -6.19 12.28
C TYR A 37 0.11 -7.44 11.39
N ASP A 38 0.18 -8.64 11.98
CA ASP A 38 -0.01 -9.90 11.29
C ASP A 38 -1.44 -10.07 10.77
N ASP A 39 -2.44 -9.77 11.59
CA ASP A 39 -3.84 -9.77 11.19
C ASP A 39 -4.13 -8.67 10.14
N ALA A 40 -3.51 -7.50 10.30
CA ALA A 40 -3.61 -6.42 9.33
C ALA A 40 -3.08 -6.86 7.96
N GLU A 41 -1.91 -7.49 7.92
CA GLU A 41 -1.33 -8.05 6.68
C GLU A 41 -2.28 -9.03 6.00
N ILE A 42 -2.83 -9.97 6.76
CA ILE A 42 -3.78 -10.98 6.23
C ILE A 42 -4.99 -10.28 5.58
N ALA A 43 -5.58 -9.30 6.26
CA ALA A 43 -6.73 -8.56 5.75
C ALA A 43 -6.38 -7.76 4.48
N PHE A 44 -5.26 -7.05 4.48
CA PHE A 44 -4.82 -6.30 3.30
C PHE A 44 -4.50 -7.21 2.11
N ARG A 45 -3.92 -8.38 2.33
CA ARG A 45 -3.70 -9.39 1.27
C ARG A 45 -5.02 -9.91 0.69
N LYS A 46 -6.05 -10.09 1.51
CA LYS A 46 -7.41 -10.43 1.03
C LYS A 46 -7.99 -9.31 0.15
N ALA A 47 -7.73 -8.05 0.51
CA ALA A 47 -8.12 -6.91 -0.33
C ALA A 47 -7.36 -6.92 -1.67
N GLU A 48 -6.06 -7.25 -1.67
CA GLU A 48 -5.27 -7.43 -2.89
C GLU A 48 -5.82 -8.57 -3.76
N ASP A 49 -6.28 -9.67 -3.17
CA ASP A 49 -6.90 -10.78 -3.89
C ASP A 49 -8.22 -10.35 -4.56
N ALA A 50 -8.99 -9.48 -3.92
CA ALA A 50 -10.21 -8.91 -4.49
C ALA A 50 -9.91 -7.88 -5.60
N ASN A 51 -8.81 -7.14 -5.48
CA ASN A 51 -8.36 -6.16 -6.47
C ASN A 51 -6.83 -6.08 -6.48
N HIS A 52 -6.18 -6.74 -7.43
CA HIS A 52 -4.71 -6.78 -7.55
C HIS A 52 -4.09 -5.40 -7.82
N GLU A 53 -4.87 -4.44 -8.35
CA GLU A 53 -4.44 -3.08 -8.64
C GLU A 53 -4.66 -2.11 -7.47
N SER A 54 -5.17 -2.58 -6.33
CA SER A 54 -5.44 -1.74 -5.16
C SER A 54 -4.15 -1.18 -4.58
N TYR A 55 -3.89 0.10 -4.82
CA TYR A 55 -2.76 0.82 -4.24
C TYR A 55 -2.82 0.83 -2.71
N ILE A 56 -4.01 1.13 -2.16
CA ILE A 56 -4.22 1.19 -0.70
C ILE A 56 -3.89 -0.15 -0.04
N ALA A 57 -4.40 -1.26 -0.59
CA ALA A 57 -4.14 -2.59 -0.05
C ALA A 57 -2.65 -2.96 -0.14
N ARG A 58 -2.03 -2.74 -1.30
CA ARG A 58 -0.60 -3.04 -1.54
C ARG A 58 0.32 -2.21 -0.67
N TYR A 59 0.06 -0.92 -0.55
CA TYR A 59 0.81 0.00 0.30
C TYR A 59 0.74 -0.43 1.77
N ASN A 60 -0.47 -0.72 2.26
CA ASN A 60 -0.69 -1.07 3.66
C ASN A 60 -0.20 -2.49 4.00
N THR A 61 -0.21 -3.44 3.06
CA THR A 61 0.49 -4.72 3.23
C THR A 61 1.98 -4.48 3.48
N SER A 62 2.59 -3.60 2.69
CA SER A 62 4.01 -3.24 2.84
C SER A 62 4.30 -2.61 4.20
N ALA A 63 3.40 -1.72 4.65
CA ALA A 63 3.51 -1.08 5.97
C ALA A 63 3.36 -2.10 7.12
N ALA A 64 2.41 -3.04 7.01
CA ALA A 64 2.23 -4.09 8.00
C ALA A 64 3.45 -5.03 8.08
N LEU A 65 4.06 -5.34 6.95
CA LEU A 65 5.32 -6.09 6.89
C LEU A 65 6.48 -5.35 7.57
N TYR A 66 6.58 -4.05 7.35
CA TYR A 66 7.56 -3.20 8.05
C TYR A 66 7.40 -3.28 9.57
N GLN A 67 6.18 -3.15 10.07
CA GLN A 67 5.89 -3.23 11.50
C GLN A 67 6.23 -4.60 12.10
N GLN A 68 6.12 -5.67 11.31
CA GLN A 68 6.49 -7.03 11.70
C GLN A 68 8.00 -7.29 11.60
N LYS A 69 8.81 -6.28 11.25
CA LYS A 69 10.25 -6.39 11.02
C LYS A 69 10.64 -7.26 9.82
N GLN A 70 9.72 -7.47 8.89
CA GLN A 70 9.97 -8.17 7.63
C GLN A 70 10.48 -7.17 6.58
N MET A 71 11.68 -6.66 6.80
CA MET A 71 12.21 -5.51 6.07
C MET A 71 12.47 -5.80 4.59
N GLU A 72 12.97 -6.98 4.26
CA GLU A 72 13.27 -7.34 2.87
C GLU A 72 12.02 -7.38 1.99
N GLU A 73 10.96 -8.05 2.45
CA GLU A 73 9.70 -8.11 1.72
C GLU A 73 9.01 -6.75 1.66
N SER A 74 9.03 -6.00 2.77
CA SER A 74 8.50 -4.64 2.83
C SER A 74 9.18 -3.74 1.80
N ALA A 75 10.50 -3.73 1.75
CA ALA A 75 11.28 -2.94 0.79
C ALA A 75 10.93 -3.31 -0.65
N LYS A 76 10.88 -4.60 -0.96
CA LYS A 76 10.55 -5.10 -2.29
C LYS A 76 9.19 -4.59 -2.75
N ARG A 77 8.18 -4.68 -1.90
CA ARG A 77 6.82 -4.23 -2.22
C ARG A 77 6.72 -2.71 -2.38
N PHE A 78 7.38 -1.94 -1.53
CA PHE A 78 7.45 -0.48 -1.70
C PHE A 78 8.17 -0.09 -3.00
N GLN A 79 9.24 -0.78 -3.37
CA GLN A 79 9.95 -0.56 -4.63
C GLN A 79 9.07 -0.87 -5.85
N GLU A 80 8.28 -1.93 -5.80
CA GLU A 80 7.32 -2.27 -6.86
C GLU A 80 6.30 -1.14 -7.06
N LEU A 81 5.71 -0.64 -5.97
CA LEU A 81 4.79 0.50 -6.02
C LEU A 81 5.48 1.77 -6.57
N LEU A 82 6.70 2.03 -6.14
CA LEU A 82 7.49 3.18 -6.59
C LEU A 82 7.75 3.12 -8.11
N SER A 83 7.97 1.93 -8.66
CA SER A 83 8.18 1.75 -10.10
C SER A 83 6.92 1.98 -10.93
N GLU A 84 5.75 1.88 -10.32
CA GLU A 84 4.44 1.97 -10.99
C GLU A 84 3.77 3.33 -10.85
N THR A 85 4.10 4.10 -9.82
CA THR A 85 3.42 5.39 -9.56
C THR A 85 3.95 6.52 -10.45
N ASN A 86 3.04 7.40 -10.85
CA ASN A 86 3.34 8.68 -11.50
C ASN A 86 2.88 9.88 -10.66
N ASP A 87 2.34 9.63 -9.46
CA ASP A 87 1.88 10.66 -8.54
C ASP A 87 3.03 11.10 -7.64
N PRO A 88 3.45 12.38 -7.67
CA PRO A 88 4.56 12.87 -6.85
C PRO A 88 4.34 12.73 -5.34
N GLN A 89 3.09 12.82 -4.85
CA GLN A 89 2.78 12.65 -3.43
C GLN A 89 2.92 11.18 -3.02
N GLU A 90 2.44 10.26 -3.84
CA GLU A 90 2.65 8.83 -3.62
C GLU A 90 4.14 8.48 -3.66
N GLU A 91 4.84 8.98 -4.66
CA GLU A 91 6.30 8.78 -4.79
C GLU A 91 7.04 9.27 -3.55
N SER A 92 6.70 10.46 -3.06
CA SER A 92 7.31 11.02 -1.83
C SER A 92 7.11 10.09 -0.63
N LYS A 93 5.89 9.62 -0.40
CA LYS A 93 5.58 8.70 0.70
C LYS A 93 6.30 7.37 0.58
N LEU A 94 6.38 6.82 -0.63
CA LEU A 94 7.08 5.56 -0.88
C LEU A 94 8.59 5.69 -0.63
N LEU A 95 9.20 6.78 -1.09
CA LEU A 95 10.60 7.08 -0.83
C LEU A 95 10.88 7.25 0.66
N HIS A 96 9.99 7.92 1.39
CA HIS A 96 10.09 8.07 2.84
C HIS A 96 10.05 6.71 3.55
N ASN A 97 9.11 5.86 3.17
CA ASN A 97 8.99 4.51 3.76
C ASN A 97 10.18 3.62 3.43
N LEU A 98 10.69 3.67 2.20
CA LEU A 98 11.93 2.98 1.86
C LEU A 98 13.12 3.50 2.66
N GLY A 99 13.17 4.82 2.90
CA GLY A 99 14.15 5.43 3.79
C GLY A 99 14.09 4.84 5.21
N ASN A 100 12.88 4.67 5.74
CA ASN A 100 12.67 4.05 7.05
C ASN A 100 13.15 2.59 7.07
N VAL A 101 12.89 1.81 6.01
CA VAL A 101 13.36 0.43 5.87
C VAL A 101 14.90 0.39 5.89
N MET A 102 15.55 1.28 5.13
CA MET A 102 17.02 1.38 5.09
C MET A 102 17.59 1.79 6.44
N LEU A 103 16.93 2.70 7.14
CA LEU A 103 17.33 3.15 8.48
C LEU A 103 17.29 2.00 9.48
N GLU A 104 16.24 1.20 9.47
CA GLU A 104 16.12 0.00 10.32
C GLU A 104 17.20 -1.04 10.01
N GLY A 105 17.62 -1.12 8.75
CA GLY A 105 18.74 -1.98 8.31
C GLY A 105 20.13 -1.35 8.49
N GLU A 106 20.23 -0.22 9.19
CA GLU A 106 21.48 0.51 9.44
C GLU A 106 22.18 1.00 8.17
N GLN A 107 21.45 1.09 7.06
CA GLN A 107 21.93 1.63 5.80
C GLN A 107 21.70 3.15 5.75
N TYR A 108 22.45 3.87 6.56
CA TYR A 108 22.22 5.29 6.85
C TYR A 108 22.40 6.21 5.62
N LYS A 109 23.35 5.91 4.77
CA LYS A 109 23.61 6.70 3.56
C LYS A 109 22.46 6.58 2.56
N GLU A 110 22.01 5.36 2.30
CA GLU A 110 20.88 5.06 1.44
C GLU A 110 19.59 5.68 1.99
N ALA A 111 19.39 5.56 3.31
CA ALA A 111 18.24 6.17 3.98
C ALA A 111 18.23 7.70 3.79
N ALA A 112 19.37 8.35 4.00
CA ALA A 112 19.50 9.80 3.83
C ALA A 112 19.19 10.23 2.39
N ASP A 113 19.67 9.51 1.39
CA ASP A 113 19.39 9.81 -0.01
C ASP A 113 17.90 9.67 -0.34
N LEU A 114 17.25 8.63 0.16
CA LEU A 114 15.81 8.42 -0.03
C LEU A 114 14.97 9.51 0.64
N PHE A 115 15.31 9.90 1.86
CA PHE A 115 14.64 11.01 2.56
C PHE A 115 14.81 12.33 1.82
N LYS A 116 15.99 12.63 1.30
CA LYS A 116 16.24 13.84 0.50
C LYS A 116 15.39 13.85 -0.76
N ARG A 117 15.27 12.72 -1.45
CA ARG A 117 14.42 12.61 -2.64
C ARG A 117 12.94 12.80 -2.29
N SER A 118 12.49 12.23 -1.18
CA SER A 118 11.12 12.41 -0.68
C SER A 118 10.82 13.88 -0.43
N LEU A 119 11.69 14.59 0.27
CA LEU A 119 11.53 16.01 0.61
C LEU A 119 11.54 16.95 -0.62
N LYS A 120 12.23 16.58 -1.68
CA LYS A 120 12.20 17.35 -2.95
C LYS A 120 10.85 17.29 -3.65
N LEU A 121 10.14 16.17 -3.48
CA LEU A 121 8.82 15.97 -4.10
C LEU A 121 7.70 16.57 -3.26
N ASP A 122 7.84 16.50 -1.96
CA ASP A 122 6.90 17.05 -0.98
C ASP A 122 7.71 17.66 0.18
N PRO A 123 8.05 18.96 0.10
CA PRO A 123 8.87 19.62 1.11
C PRO A 123 8.17 19.79 2.46
N GLY A 124 6.89 19.43 2.57
CA GLY A 124 6.08 19.67 3.74
C GLY A 124 5.55 21.11 3.78
N ASP A 125 4.57 21.35 4.64
CA ASP A 125 4.11 22.70 4.92
C ASP A 125 5.16 23.39 5.81
N ASP A 126 6.06 24.12 5.17
CA ASP A 126 6.93 25.09 5.86
C ASP A 126 6.08 26.33 6.20
N ASP A 127 5.23 26.20 7.20
CA ASP A 127 4.56 27.31 7.87
C ASP A 127 4.91 27.36 9.35
#